data_c30716947e96a4557cdb4c448dda3e9f
#
_entry.id   c30716947e96a4557cdb4c448dda3e9f
#
_cell.length_a   1.000
_cell.length_b   1.000
_cell.length_c   1.000
_cell.angle_alpha   90.00
_cell.angle_beta   90.00
_cell.angle_gamma   90.00
#
_symmetry.space_group_name_H-M   'P 1'
#
loop_
_entity.id
_entity.type
_entity.pdbx_description
1 polymer ?
#
loop_
_entity_poly.entity_id
_entity_poly.type
_entity_poly.pdbx_seq_one_letter_code
_entity_poly.pdbx_strand_id
1 'polypeptide(L)'
;MRSQSWYVALLIGLMCLIRFGLSAIGYVDPHWFMEEIGISLSSNPQMPYAIRACAIRDIVLSALVAFANRTTVRMLLIGCVVIDTTDIVSAYLSGVAGLFGEEDSWLFKLTSTAVAALFLELGALVFLIVQKTQKEVAIEKKRVENSENNI
;
A
#
# COMPACT_ATOMS: atom_id res chain seq x y z
N MET A 1 -15.56 -20.55 -10.06
CA MET A 1 -14.17 -20.16 -9.80
C MET A 1 -13.81 -18.72 -10.26
N ARG A 2 -14.72 -17.97 -10.84
CA ARG A 2 -14.51 -16.57 -11.29
C ARG A 2 -14.75 -15.51 -10.20
N SER A 3 -15.52 -15.81 -9.15
CA SER A 3 -15.95 -14.84 -8.14
C SER A 3 -14.84 -14.43 -7.14
N GLN A 4 -13.93 -15.34 -6.82
CA GLN A 4 -12.85 -15.02 -5.87
C GLN A 4 -11.74 -14.10 -6.42
N SER A 5 -11.63 -13.96 -7.75
CA SER A 5 -10.59 -13.11 -8.34
C SER A 5 -10.97 -11.62 -8.38
N TRP A 6 -12.25 -11.29 -8.35
CA TRP A 6 -12.68 -9.90 -8.42
C TRP A 6 -12.50 -9.14 -7.09
N TYR A 7 -12.62 -9.81 -5.94
CA TYR A 7 -12.34 -9.18 -4.64
C TYR A 7 -10.89 -8.72 -4.52
N VAL A 8 -9.94 -9.55 -4.99
CA VAL A 8 -8.52 -9.18 -5.02
C VAL A 8 -8.30 -7.98 -5.93
N ALA A 9 -8.91 -7.99 -7.12
CA ALA A 9 -8.82 -6.87 -8.04
C ALA A 9 -9.45 -5.59 -7.46
N LEU A 10 -10.55 -5.72 -6.72
CA LEU A 10 -11.19 -4.61 -6.04
C LEU A 10 -10.29 -4.02 -4.95
N LEU A 11 -9.71 -4.86 -4.08
CA LEU A 11 -8.83 -4.41 -3.01
C LEU A 11 -7.59 -3.70 -3.57
N ILE A 12 -6.95 -4.30 -4.58
CA ILE A 12 -5.80 -3.70 -5.26
C ILE A 12 -6.21 -2.40 -5.96
N GLY A 13 -7.34 -2.39 -6.67
CA GLY A 13 -7.84 -1.20 -7.35
C GLY A 13 -8.15 -0.06 -6.39
N LEU A 14 -8.77 -0.35 -5.25
CA LEU A 14 -9.08 0.64 -4.22
C LEU A 14 -7.81 1.20 -3.60
N MET A 15 -6.85 0.33 -3.25
CA MET A 15 -5.54 0.74 -2.76
C MET A 15 -4.82 1.64 -3.76
N CYS A 16 -4.74 1.24 -5.03
CA CYS A 16 -4.10 2.04 -6.08
C CYS A 16 -4.80 3.39 -6.27
N LEU A 17 -6.13 3.43 -6.21
CA LEU A 17 -6.90 4.66 -6.35
C LEU A 17 -6.62 5.64 -5.20
N ILE A 18 -6.61 5.16 -3.96
CA ILE A 18 -6.32 5.98 -2.77
C ILE A 18 -4.89 6.51 -2.85
N ARG A 19 -3.92 5.63 -3.06
CA ARG A 19 -2.51 6.01 -3.16
C ARG A 19 -2.26 7.01 -4.28
N PHE A 20 -2.71 6.69 -5.49
CA PHE A 20 -2.53 7.56 -6.64
C PHE A 20 -3.23 8.91 -6.45
N GLY A 21 -4.47 8.91 -5.98
CA GLY A 21 -5.27 10.14 -5.82
C GLY A 21 -4.65 11.11 -4.82
N LEU A 22 -4.31 10.63 -3.62
CA LEU A 22 -3.68 11.47 -2.59
C LEU A 22 -2.30 11.95 -3.02
N SER A 23 -1.51 11.07 -3.62
CA SER A 23 -0.17 11.43 -4.09
C SER A 23 -0.20 12.38 -5.28
N ALA A 24 -1.19 12.28 -6.17
CA ALA A 24 -1.35 13.25 -7.25
C ALA A 24 -1.65 14.65 -6.71
N ILE A 25 -2.50 14.76 -5.70
CA ILE A 25 -2.78 16.04 -5.03
C ILE A 25 -1.51 16.58 -4.36
N GLY A 26 -0.81 15.77 -3.56
CA GLY A 26 0.43 16.17 -2.89
C GLY A 26 1.55 16.56 -3.86
N TYR A 27 1.60 15.96 -5.05
CA TYR A 27 2.55 16.33 -6.08
C TYR A 27 2.24 17.68 -6.75
N VAL A 28 0.97 17.91 -7.08
CA VAL A 28 0.50 19.12 -7.79
C VAL A 28 0.51 20.31 -6.83
N ASP A 29 -0.08 20.15 -5.65
CA ASP A 29 -0.17 21.19 -4.63
C ASP A 29 0.37 20.72 -3.28
N PRO A 30 1.70 20.70 -3.11
CA PRO A 30 2.34 20.31 -1.85
C PRO A 30 2.05 21.30 -0.71
N HIS A 31 1.72 22.57 -1.03
CA HIS A 31 1.41 23.59 -0.02
C HIS A 31 0.08 23.28 0.65
N TRP A 32 -0.96 23.02 -0.14
CA TRP A 32 -2.24 22.59 0.39
C TRP A 32 -2.10 21.30 1.24
N PHE A 33 -1.32 20.34 0.75
CA PHE A 33 -1.07 19.10 1.50
C PHE A 33 -0.37 19.36 2.84
N MET A 34 0.58 20.28 2.89
CA MET A 34 1.26 20.69 4.15
C MET A 34 0.29 21.33 5.13
N GLU A 35 -0.55 22.23 4.67
CA GLU A 35 -1.56 22.89 5.50
C GLU A 35 -2.52 21.88 6.11
N GLU A 36 -2.98 20.89 5.31
CA GLU A 36 -3.90 19.85 5.76
C GLU A 36 -3.31 18.95 6.86
N ILE A 37 -2.01 18.65 6.77
CA ILE A 37 -1.29 17.89 7.81
C ILE A 37 -0.74 18.77 8.95
N GLY A 38 -0.98 20.06 8.92
CA GLY A 38 -0.59 20.98 10.00
C GLY A 38 0.90 21.39 10.01
N ILE A 39 1.60 21.27 8.88
CA ILE A 39 3.01 21.66 8.77
C ILE A 39 3.11 23.09 8.22
N SER A 40 3.78 23.96 8.98
CA SER A 40 4.04 25.35 8.53
C SER A 40 5.15 25.42 7.50
N LEU A 41 4.89 26.11 6.39
CA LEU A 41 5.88 26.42 5.34
C LEU A 41 7.08 27.22 5.87
N SER A 42 6.84 28.10 6.84
CA SER A 42 7.89 28.97 7.41
C SER A 42 8.92 28.19 8.22
N SER A 43 8.53 27.05 8.78
CA SER A 43 9.41 26.21 9.60
C SER A 43 10.31 25.28 8.77
N ASN A 44 9.87 24.90 7.56
CA ASN A 44 10.66 24.02 6.70
C ASN A 44 10.44 24.27 5.20
N PRO A 45 11.20 25.17 4.57
CA PRO A 45 11.02 25.52 3.16
C PRO A 45 11.37 24.38 2.18
N GLN A 46 12.02 23.31 2.65
CA GLN A 46 12.38 22.14 1.80
C GLN A 46 11.28 21.08 1.81
N MET A 47 10.28 21.17 2.69
CA MET A 47 9.23 20.17 2.81
C MET A 47 8.42 19.94 1.51
N PRO A 48 8.09 20.97 0.69
CA PRO A 48 7.41 20.74 -0.59
C PRO A 48 8.17 19.79 -1.53
N TYR A 49 9.49 19.83 -1.51
CA TYR A 49 10.31 18.88 -2.26
C TYR A 49 10.16 17.46 -1.71
N ALA A 50 10.24 17.27 -0.40
CA ALA A 50 10.09 15.96 0.23
C ALA A 50 8.70 15.35 -0.06
N ILE A 51 7.64 16.15 0.02
CA ILE A 51 6.27 15.72 -0.30
C ILE A 51 6.18 15.27 -1.75
N ARG A 52 6.73 16.03 -2.70
CA ARG A 52 6.74 15.62 -4.12
C ARG A 52 7.54 14.34 -4.36
N ALA A 53 8.67 14.17 -3.68
CA ALA A 53 9.49 12.96 -3.78
C ALA A 53 8.76 11.71 -3.25
N CYS A 54 8.05 11.83 -2.13
CA CYS A 54 7.17 10.76 -1.62
C CYS A 54 5.98 10.52 -2.56
N ALA A 55 5.34 11.57 -3.03
CA ALA A 55 4.19 11.48 -3.92
C ALA A 55 4.51 10.78 -5.24
N ILE A 56 5.63 11.11 -5.91
CA ILE A 56 6.00 10.43 -7.16
C ILE A 56 6.33 8.96 -6.92
N ARG A 57 6.95 8.61 -5.80
CA ARG A 57 7.17 7.21 -5.39
C ARG A 57 5.85 6.44 -5.38
N ASP A 58 4.83 6.97 -4.73
CA ASP A 58 3.54 6.31 -4.57
C ASP A 58 2.73 6.27 -5.87
N ILE A 59 2.82 7.30 -6.71
CA ILE A 59 2.24 7.31 -8.06
C ILE A 59 2.84 6.17 -8.89
N VAL A 60 4.17 6.04 -8.91
CA VAL A 60 4.87 4.99 -9.67
C VAL A 60 4.53 3.60 -9.14
N LEU A 61 4.52 3.41 -7.82
CA LEU A 61 4.16 2.14 -7.20
C LEU A 61 2.72 1.73 -7.53
N SER A 62 1.78 2.65 -7.44
CA SER A 62 0.37 2.41 -7.79
C SER A 62 0.23 2.00 -9.26
N ALA A 63 0.91 2.67 -10.17
CA ALA A 63 0.93 2.31 -11.59
C ALA A 63 1.55 0.93 -11.81
N LEU A 64 2.70 0.64 -11.20
CA LEU A 64 3.34 -0.67 -11.30
C LEU A 64 2.45 -1.79 -10.79
N VAL A 65 1.78 -1.61 -9.65
CA VAL A 65 0.85 -2.60 -9.09
C VAL A 65 -0.36 -2.79 -10.01
N ALA A 66 -0.93 -1.70 -10.56
CA ALA A 66 -2.10 -1.77 -11.42
C ALA A 66 -1.85 -2.54 -12.73
N PHE A 67 -0.65 -2.43 -13.29
CA PHE A 67 -0.27 -3.09 -14.55
C PHE A 67 0.53 -4.38 -14.38
N ALA A 68 0.85 -4.79 -13.13
CA ALA A 68 1.66 -5.96 -12.85
C ALA A 68 0.93 -7.28 -13.15
N ASN A 69 1.69 -8.27 -13.58
CA ASN A 69 1.21 -9.65 -13.62
C ASN A 69 1.11 -10.25 -12.19
N ARG A 70 0.44 -11.41 -12.05
CA ARG A 70 0.17 -12.03 -10.74
C ARG A 70 1.42 -12.35 -9.90
N THR A 71 2.54 -12.63 -10.53
CA THR A 71 3.80 -12.93 -9.81
C THR A 71 4.43 -11.65 -9.31
N THR A 72 4.50 -10.64 -10.17
CA THR A 72 5.08 -9.33 -9.87
C THR A 72 4.24 -8.56 -8.84
N VAL A 73 2.91 -8.63 -8.93
CA VAL A 73 1.99 -7.98 -7.98
C VAL A 73 2.28 -8.38 -6.53
N ARG A 74 2.63 -9.63 -6.26
CA ARG A 74 2.97 -10.07 -4.91
C ARG A 74 4.21 -9.39 -4.36
N MET A 75 5.25 -9.32 -5.18
CA MET A 75 6.51 -8.66 -4.78
C MET A 75 6.29 -7.16 -4.56
N LEU A 76 5.50 -6.53 -5.42
CA LEU A 76 5.15 -5.12 -5.28
C LEU A 76 4.32 -4.86 -4.01
N LEU A 77 3.31 -5.69 -3.71
CA LEU A 77 2.52 -5.56 -2.49
C LEU A 77 3.37 -5.75 -1.23
N ILE A 78 4.33 -6.68 -1.23
CA ILE A 78 5.29 -6.82 -0.12
C ILE A 78 6.11 -5.53 0.02
N GLY A 79 6.58 -4.98 -1.09
CA GLY A 79 7.30 -3.70 -1.11
C GLY A 79 6.45 -2.56 -0.54
N CYS A 80 5.17 -2.48 -0.94
CA CYS A 80 4.23 -1.48 -0.41
C CYS A 80 4.04 -1.64 1.11
N VAL A 81 3.80 -2.86 1.61
CA VAL A 81 3.68 -3.15 3.05
C VAL A 81 4.92 -2.70 3.83
N VAL A 82 6.12 -2.96 3.30
CA VAL A 82 7.37 -2.51 3.94
C VAL A 82 7.44 -0.98 3.96
N ILE A 83 7.10 -0.32 2.86
CA ILE A 83 7.11 1.15 2.75
C ILE A 83 6.12 1.76 3.75
N ASP A 84 4.85 1.32 3.76
CA ASP A 84 3.84 1.88 4.65
C ASP A 84 4.15 1.63 6.13
N THR A 85 4.71 0.46 6.45
CA THR A 85 5.18 0.17 7.80
C THR A 85 6.31 1.11 8.21
N THR A 86 7.28 1.34 7.33
CA THR A 86 8.40 2.25 7.62
C THR A 86 7.96 3.70 7.68
N ASP A 87 6.99 4.12 6.88
CA ASP A 87 6.41 5.46 6.94
C ASP A 87 5.69 5.70 8.29
N ILE A 88 4.91 4.72 8.78
CA ILE A 88 4.27 4.78 10.10
C ILE A 88 5.32 4.86 11.22
N VAL A 89 6.35 4.02 11.18
CA VAL A 89 7.43 4.04 12.17
C VAL A 89 8.18 5.38 12.13
N SER A 90 8.47 5.89 10.95
CA SER A 90 9.15 7.18 10.77
C SER A 90 8.33 8.34 11.32
N ALA A 91 7.01 8.34 11.09
CA ALA A 91 6.10 9.33 11.66
C ALA A 91 6.11 9.27 13.19
N TYR A 92 6.03 8.07 13.77
CA TYR A 92 6.08 7.88 15.22
C TYR A 92 7.41 8.39 15.81
N LEU A 93 8.55 8.00 15.24
CA LEU A 93 9.88 8.43 15.70
C LEU A 93 10.06 9.96 15.59
N SER A 94 9.52 10.56 14.53
CA SER A 94 9.55 12.01 14.34
C SER A 94 8.72 12.73 15.42
N GLY A 95 7.59 12.15 15.83
CA GLY A 95 6.80 12.67 16.93
C GLY A 95 7.49 12.59 18.28
N VAL A 96 8.08 11.43 18.58
CA VAL A 96 8.86 11.25 19.83
C VAL A 96 10.04 12.22 19.87
N ALA A 97 10.62 12.55 18.73
CA ALA A 97 11.69 13.57 18.63
C ALA A 97 11.19 15.03 18.74
N GLY A 98 9.87 15.24 18.90
CA GLY A 98 9.30 16.59 19.04
C GLY A 98 9.31 17.42 17.75
N LEU A 99 9.41 16.79 16.57
CA LEU A 99 9.45 17.48 15.28
C LEU A 99 8.08 18.06 14.88
N PHE A 100 7.02 17.60 15.50
CA PHE A 100 5.65 18.09 15.32
C PHE A 100 5.22 18.80 16.61
N GLY A 101 4.48 19.90 16.50
CA GLY A 101 4.03 20.67 17.65
C GLY A 101 3.13 19.87 18.61
N GLU A 102 2.69 20.49 19.70
CA GLU A 102 1.92 19.85 20.79
C GLU A 102 0.51 19.33 20.39
N GLU A 103 0.07 19.50 19.15
CA GLU A 103 -1.21 19.00 18.70
C GLU A 103 -1.13 17.48 18.45
N ASP A 104 -1.86 16.69 19.24
CA ASP A 104 -1.96 15.22 19.13
C ASP A 104 -2.56 14.70 17.78
N SER A 105 -3.09 15.61 16.95
CA SER A 105 -3.78 15.23 15.71
C SER A 105 -2.84 14.89 14.53
N TRP A 106 -1.59 15.37 14.55
CA TRP A 106 -0.66 15.22 13.44
C TRP A 106 -0.31 13.74 13.14
N LEU A 107 -0.11 12.94 14.19
CA LEU A 107 0.21 11.51 14.02
C LEU A 107 -0.93 10.80 13.29
N PHE A 108 -2.16 11.05 13.68
CA PHE A 108 -3.33 10.49 13.03
C PHE A 108 -3.45 10.95 11.56
N LYS A 109 -3.26 12.23 11.29
CA LYS A 109 -3.32 12.77 9.92
C LYS A 109 -2.25 12.17 9.01
N LEU A 110 -1.01 12.02 9.50
CA LEU A 110 0.10 11.45 8.73
C LEU A 110 -0.01 9.95 8.51
N THR A 111 -0.51 9.21 9.51
CA THR A 111 -0.47 7.74 9.46
C THR A 111 -1.79 7.10 8.99
N SER A 112 -2.92 7.80 9.06
CA SER A 112 -4.22 7.21 8.74
C SER A 112 -4.30 6.63 7.33
N THR A 113 -3.73 7.30 6.35
CA THR A 113 -3.71 6.85 4.96
C THR A 113 -2.78 5.65 4.76
N ALA A 114 -1.61 5.66 5.39
CA ALA A 114 -0.67 4.54 5.35
C ALA A 114 -1.24 3.30 6.05
N VAL A 115 -1.91 3.48 7.19
CA VAL A 115 -2.60 2.40 7.91
C VAL A 115 -3.74 1.82 7.05
N ALA A 116 -4.56 2.66 6.43
CA ALA A 116 -5.63 2.20 5.55
C ALA A 116 -5.08 1.42 4.33
N ALA A 117 -4.03 1.93 3.69
CA ALA A 117 -3.35 1.25 2.58
C ALA A 117 -2.77 -0.09 3.03
N LEU A 118 -2.09 -0.14 4.17
CA LEU A 118 -1.50 -1.35 4.75
C LEU A 118 -2.55 -2.45 4.96
N PHE A 119 -3.75 -2.13 5.48
CA PHE A 119 -4.82 -3.12 5.63
C PHE A 119 -5.30 -3.67 4.28
N LEU A 120 -5.43 -2.83 3.26
CA LEU A 120 -5.83 -3.26 1.92
C LEU A 120 -4.76 -4.16 1.27
N GLU A 121 -3.49 -3.83 1.45
CA GLU A 121 -2.34 -4.58 0.94
C GLU A 121 -2.20 -5.95 1.59
N LEU A 122 -2.27 -5.99 2.93
CA LEU A 122 -2.25 -7.25 3.69
C LEU A 122 -3.44 -8.13 3.32
N GLY A 123 -4.64 -7.55 3.19
CA GLY A 123 -5.83 -8.25 2.73
C GLY A 123 -5.62 -8.86 1.34
N ALA A 124 -5.12 -8.09 0.39
CA ALA A 124 -4.83 -8.58 -0.97
C ALA A 124 -3.75 -9.68 -0.98
N LEU A 125 -2.68 -9.52 -0.19
CA LEU A 125 -1.61 -10.52 -0.05
C LEU A 125 -2.12 -11.84 0.52
N VAL A 126 -2.88 -11.81 1.61
CA VAL A 126 -3.49 -13.00 2.22
C VAL A 126 -4.36 -13.73 1.20
N PHE A 127 -5.23 -13.02 0.49
CA PHE A 127 -6.06 -13.61 -0.57
C PHE A 127 -5.22 -14.27 -1.68
N LEU A 128 -4.15 -13.62 -2.14
CA LEU A 128 -3.27 -14.16 -3.17
C LEU A 128 -2.52 -15.42 -2.70
N ILE A 129 -2.12 -15.46 -1.43
CA ILE A 129 -1.46 -16.64 -0.83
C ILE A 129 -2.45 -17.80 -0.72
N VAL A 130 -3.63 -17.57 -0.14
CA VAL A 130 -4.67 -18.59 0.01
C VAL A 130 -5.08 -19.17 -1.34
N GLN A 131 -5.28 -18.34 -2.37
CA GLN A 131 -5.60 -18.82 -3.71
C GLN A 131 -4.49 -19.69 -4.32
N LYS A 132 -3.21 -19.38 -4.04
CA LYS A 132 -2.09 -20.21 -4.50
C LYS A 132 -2.13 -21.59 -3.84
N THR A 133 -2.23 -21.62 -2.52
CA THR A 133 -2.26 -22.87 -1.74
C THR A 133 -3.44 -23.77 -2.16
N GLN A 134 -4.64 -23.19 -2.32
CA GLN A 134 -5.80 -23.97 -2.79
C GLN A 134 -5.59 -24.59 -4.17
N LYS A 135 -4.93 -23.88 -5.09
CA LYS A 135 -4.60 -24.44 -6.41
C LYS A 135 -3.59 -25.58 -6.34
N GLU A 136 -2.56 -25.43 -5.52
CA GLU A 136 -1.53 -26.45 -5.31
C GLU A 136 -2.15 -27.73 -4.74
N VAL A 137 -3.00 -27.62 -3.72
CA VAL A 137 -3.76 -28.74 -3.13
C VAL A 137 -4.69 -29.42 -4.15
N ALA A 138 -5.37 -28.62 -4.97
CA ALA A 138 -6.28 -29.18 -6.00
C ALA A 138 -5.52 -29.92 -7.11
N ILE A 139 -4.33 -29.47 -7.49
CA ILE A 139 -3.47 -30.13 -8.47
C ILE A 139 -2.95 -31.45 -7.90
N GLU A 140 -2.48 -31.44 -6.66
CA GLU A 140 -1.95 -32.65 -6.00
C GLU A 140 -3.03 -33.72 -5.83
N LYS A 141 -4.25 -33.32 -5.41
CA LYS A 141 -5.40 -34.25 -5.33
C LYS A 141 -5.70 -34.92 -6.66
N LYS A 142 -5.71 -34.18 -7.78
CA LYS A 142 -5.91 -34.74 -9.11
C LYS A 142 -4.77 -35.66 -9.53
N ARG A 143 -3.56 -35.40 -9.13
CA ARG A 143 -2.39 -36.24 -9.43
C ARG A 143 -2.48 -37.58 -8.74
N VAL A 144 -2.88 -37.62 -7.47
CA VAL A 144 -3.11 -38.84 -6.69
C VAL A 144 -4.23 -39.66 -7.29
N GLU A 145 -5.40 -39.04 -7.59
CA GLU A 145 -6.56 -39.73 -8.19
C GLU A 145 -6.23 -40.34 -9.55
N ASN A 146 -5.47 -39.66 -10.38
CA ASN A 146 -5.04 -40.22 -11.67
C ASN A 146 -4.02 -41.38 -11.51
N SER A 147 -3.23 -41.38 -10.45
CA SER A 147 -2.28 -42.45 -10.14
C SER A 147 -3.01 -43.72 -9.69
N GLU A 148 -4.07 -43.58 -8.89
CA GLU A 148 -4.89 -44.70 -8.41
C GLU A 148 -5.72 -45.36 -9.55
N ASN A 149 -6.19 -44.57 -10.51
CA ASN A 149 -6.98 -45.05 -11.63
C ASN A 149 -6.15 -45.78 -12.74
N ASN A 150 -4.81 -45.71 -12.66
CA ASN A 150 -3.89 -46.34 -13.62
C ASN A 150 -3.27 -47.65 -13.10
N ILE A 151 -3.70 -48.13 -11.93
CA ILE A 151 -3.33 -49.43 -11.33
C ILE A 151 -4.47 -50.41 -11.51
#